data_13eb196e3d03db6648e393b3560bdc83
#
_entry.id   13eb196e3d03db6648e393b3560bdc83
#
_cell.length_a   1.000
_cell.length_b   1.000
_cell.length_c   1.000
_cell.angle_alpha   90.00
_cell.angle_beta   90.00
_cell.angle_gamma   90.00
#
_symmetry.space_group_name_H-M   'P 1'
#
loop_
_entity.id
_entity.type
_entity.pdbx_description
1 polymer ?
#
loop_
_entity_poly.entity_id
_entity_poly.type
_entity_poly.pdbx_seq_one_letter_code
_entity_poly.pdbx_strand_id
1 'polypeptide(L)'
;MVDSSIKITSAKVIDLRVPTSDQLLGSDPFHKEPDYSSAVLQLETNSGLTGISIVFTVGAGTDWICHGVEDLCQLVIGSRLQDFVSSPVRLYRRLIDHHQLRWLHDGVFRMAAGAILNAMWDLWAKAEGKPLWKLLVDLEPEFVADCIDWRNISDALTKSEAIDLLRSRRSEIHNRERQMLLRGPKAYCTAGWLGLSDQQILETIQRLQIQGFDSFKLKVGRDLQHDLKRIRFMREAVGDQCQLMVD
;
A
#
# COMPACT_ATOMS: atom_id res chain seq x y z
N MET A 1 -0.06 -23.86 10.67
CA MET A 1 -1.03 -24.21 9.59
C MET A 1 -2.34 -23.49 9.88
N VAL A 2 -2.87 -22.79 8.89
CA VAL A 2 -4.15 -22.09 9.03
C VAL A 2 -5.28 -23.09 9.29
N ASP A 3 -6.17 -22.75 10.23
CA ASP A 3 -7.36 -23.55 10.49
C ASP A 3 -8.26 -23.58 9.24
N SER A 4 -8.48 -24.76 8.70
CA SER A 4 -9.26 -24.99 7.48
C SER A 4 -10.76 -24.67 7.64
N SER A 5 -11.23 -24.46 8.86
CA SER A 5 -12.63 -24.10 9.17
C SER A 5 -12.90 -22.60 9.01
N ILE A 6 -11.87 -21.76 8.94
CA ILE A 6 -12.03 -20.31 8.79
C ILE A 6 -12.69 -19.99 7.45
N LYS A 7 -13.86 -19.35 7.51
CA LYS A 7 -14.70 -19.02 6.37
C LYS A 7 -15.09 -17.54 6.40
N ILE A 8 -15.02 -16.86 5.26
CA ILE A 8 -15.47 -15.48 5.12
C ILE A 8 -17.01 -15.46 5.18
N THR A 9 -17.55 -14.71 6.13
CA THR A 9 -19.00 -14.64 6.39
C THR A 9 -19.65 -13.39 5.83
N SER A 10 -18.91 -12.27 5.87
CA SER A 10 -19.41 -10.97 5.40
C SER A 10 -18.26 -10.04 5.00
N ALA A 11 -18.61 -8.97 4.32
CA ALA A 11 -17.73 -7.87 3.99
C ALA A 11 -18.39 -6.55 4.37
N LYS A 12 -17.61 -5.63 4.94
CA LYS A 12 -18.04 -4.25 5.21
C LYS A 12 -17.10 -3.32 4.47
N VAL A 13 -17.68 -2.41 3.68
CA VAL A 13 -16.94 -1.37 2.97
C VAL A 13 -17.27 -0.02 3.61
N ILE A 14 -16.24 0.79 3.85
CA ILE A 14 -16.36 2.09 4.51
C ILE A 14 -15.76 3.15 3.60
N ASP A 15 -16.54 4.14 3.22
CA ASP A 15 -16.08 5.36 2.57
C ASP A 15 -15.55 6.32 3.64
N LEU A 16 -14.23 6.32 3.84
CA LEU A 16 -13.56 7.17 4.81
C LEU A 16 -13.09 8.46 4.14
N ARG A 17 -13.69 9.58 4.50
CA ARG A 17 -13.38 10.91 3.98
C ARG A 17 -12.57 11.72 4.98
N VAL A 18 -11.48 12.33 4.51
CA VAL A 18 -10.63 13.20 5.33
C VAL A 18 -10.39 14.50 4.55
N PRO A 19 -10.88 15.66 5.01
CA PRO A 19 -10.78 16.94 4.31
C PRO A 19 -9.37 17.54 4.48
N THR A 20 -8.36 16.91 3.89
CA THR A 20 -6.98 17.39 3.95
C THR A 20 -6.77 18.67 3.14
N SER A 21 -7.68 18.97 2.22
CA SER A 21 -7.73 20.24 1.47
C SER A 21 -7.86 21.48 2.36
N ASP A 22 -8.55 21.38 3.50
CA ASP A 22 -8.68 22.48 4.47
C ASP A 22 -7.34 23.00 4.98
N GLN A 23 -6.33 22.15 4.99
CA GLN A 23 -4.97 22.48 5.42
C GLN A 23 -3.94 22.43 4.27
N LEU A 24 -4.39 22.30 3.02
CA LEU A 24 -3.58 22.16 1.81
C LEU A 24 -2.54 21.02 1.89
N LEU A 25 -2.78 20.04 2.77
CA LEU A 25 -1.97 18.85 2.89
C LEU A 25 -2.21 17.94 1.68
N GLY A 26 -1.12 17.42 1.11
CA GLY A 26 -1.20 16.60 -0.11
C GLY A 26 -1.17 17.40 -1.40
N SER A 27 -1.15 18.74 -1.35
CA SER A 27 -1.14 19.59 -2.54
C SER A 27 0.13 19.40 -3.38
N ASP A 28 -0.05 19.16 -4.68
CA ASP A 28 1.00 18.98 -5.67
C ASP A 28 0.60 19.66 -7.01
N PRO A 29 1.41 19.58 -8.10
CA PRO A 29 1.06 20.24 -9.36
C PRO A 29 -0.23 19.76 -10.00
N PHE A 30 -0.63 18.51 -9.77
CA PHE A 30 -1.84 17.91 -10.34
C PHE A 30 -3.04 18.02 -9.40
N HIS A 31 -2.80 17.92 -8.08
CA HIS A 31 -3.81 17.93 -7.04
C HIS A 31 -3.64 19.16 -6.15
N LYS A 32 -4.37 20.22 -6.46
CA LYS A 32 -4.26 21.49 -5.72
C LYS A 32 -4.90 21.40 -4.32
N GLU A 33 -6.01 20.72 -4.22
CA GLU A 33 -6.85 20.60 -3.03
C GLU A 33 -7.31 19.14 -2.85
N PRO A 34 -6.38 18.18 -2.61
CA PRO A 34 -6.76 16.78 -2.46
C PRO A 34 -7.37 16.52 -1.08
N ASP A 35 -8.40 15.70 -1.03
CA ASP A 35 -8.93 15.11 0.19
C ASP A 35 -8.42 13.68 0.32
N TYR A 36 -7.34 13.47 1.04
CA TYR A 36 -6.73 12.16 1.25
C TYR A 36 -7.70 11.23 1.97
N SER A 37 -8.50 10.53 1.19
CA SER A 37 -9.58 9.67 1.61
C SER A 37 -9.25 8.20 1.33
N SER A 38 -10.11 7.29 1.73
CA SER A 38 -9.86 5.87 1.51
C SER A 38 -11.15 5.07 1.43
N ALA A 39 -11.17 4.08 0.55
CA ALA A 39 -12.12 2.97 0.65
C ALA A 39 -11.50 1.90 1.55
N VAL A 40 -12.13 1.60 2.68
CA VAL A 40 -11.66 0.59 3.65
C VAL A 40 -12.52 -0.65 3.53
N LEU A 41 -11.90 -1.80 3.29
CA LEU A 41 -12.57 -3.10 3.31
C LEU A 41 -12.25 -3.84 4.61
N GLN A 42 -13.28 -4.39 5.23
CA GLN A 42 -13.19 -5.32 6.35
C GLN A 42 -13.91 -6.62 5.96
N LEU A 43 -13.15 -7.72 5.85
CA LEU A 43 -13.68 -9.08 5.68
C LEU A 43 -13.85 -9.72 7.04
N GLU A 44 -15.05 -10.19 7.35
CA GLU A 44 -15.35 -10.89 8.60
C GLU A 44 -15.34 -12.41 8.40
N THR A 45 -15.01 -13.14 9.45
CA THR A 45 -14.99 -14.62 9.43
C THR A 45 -15.80 -15.23 10.56
N ASN A 46 -16.14 -16.49 10.40
CA ASN A 46 -16.79 -17.30 11.45
C ASN A 46 -15.90 -17.54 12.70
N SER A 47 -14.60 -17.27 12.61
CA SER A 47 -13.64 -17.40 13.73
C SER A 47 -13.48 -16.11 14.54
N GLY A 48 -14.09 -14.99 14.13
CA GLY A 48 -13.89 -13.67 14.72
C GLY A 48 -12.64 -12.92 14.22
N LEU A 49 -11.79 -13.57 13.40
CA LEU A 49 -10.70 -12.87 12.72
C LEU A 49 -11.27 -11.98 11.62
N THR A 50 -10.65 -10.83 11.42
CA THR A 50 -11.02 -9.87 10.36
C THR A 50 -9.82 -9.53 9.50
N GLY A 51 -9.99 -9.59 8.17
CA GLY A 51 -9.03 -9.08 7.19
C GLY A 51 -9.35 -7.64 6.82
N ILE A 52 -8.36 -6.76 6.84
CA ILE A 52 -8.54 -5.34 6.56
C ILE A 52 -7.65 -4.91 5.40
N SER A 53 -8.18 -4.10 4.52
CA SER A 53 -7.40 -3.39 3.50
C SER A 53 -7.88 -1.97 3.29
N ILE A 54 -7.00 -1.14 2.73
CA ILE A 54 -7.25 0.26 2.44
C ILE A 54 -6.87 0.53 0.99
N VAL A 55 -7.77 1.18 0.25
CA VAL A 55 -7.47 1.76 -1.05
C VAL A 55 -7.43 3.26 -0.89
N PHE A 56 -6.26 3.83 -1.07
CA PHE A 56 -6.05 5.27 -1.01
C PHE A 56 -6.73 5.98 -2.19
N THR A 57 -7.36 7.12 -1.91
CA THR A 57 -7.99 8.00 -2.90
C THR A 57 -7.68 9.46 -2.58
N VAL A 58 -8.04 10.36 -3.48
CA VAL A 58 -7.84 11.81 -3.31
C VAL A 58 -9.15 12.59 -3.21
N GLY A 59 -10.23 11.92 -2.77
CA GLY A 59 -11.53 12.52 -2.51
C GLY A 59 -12.64 12.07 -3.45
N ALA A 60 -12.95 12.84 -4.47
CA ALA A 60 -14.01 12.49 -5.42
C ALA A 60 -13.77 11.13 -6.08
N GLY A 61 -14.82 10.32 -6.21
CA GLY A 61 -14.73 8.97 -6.79
C GLY A 61 -14.34 7.85 -5.81
N THR A 62 -14.16 8.14 -4.52
CA THR A 62 -13.96 7.08 -3.50
C THR A 62 -15.16 6.14 -3.46
N ASP A 63 -16.36 6.65 -3.62
CA ASP A 63 -17.61 5.89 -3.74
C ASP A 63 -17.58 4.87 -4.88
N TRP A 64 -16.95 5.17 -6.01
CA TRP A 64 -16.80 4.21 -7.11
C TRP A 64 -15.93 3.04 -6.73
N ILE A 65 -14.84 3.29 -5.96
CA ILE A 65 -14.01 2.21 -5.42
C ILE A 65 -14.82 1.38 -4.42
N CYS A 66 -15.58 2.03 -3.52
CA CYS A 66 -16.42 1.33 -2.55
C CYS A 66 -17.41 0.38 -3.23
N HIS A 67 -18.16 0.85 -4.23
CA HIS A 67 -19.08 0.02 -4.99
C HIS A 67 -18.36 -1.14 -5.72
N GLY A 68 -17.22 -0.87 -6.35
CA GLY A 68 -16.43 -1.91 -7.00
C GLY A 68 -15.94 -2.99 -6.03
N VAL A 69 -15.56 -2.59 -4.80
CA VAL A 69 -15.18 -3.52 -3.72
C VAL A 69 -16.38 -4.34 -3.25
N GLU A 70 -17.53 -3.70 -3.03
CA GLU A 70 -18.78 -4.38 -2.61
C GLU A 70 -19.21 -5.45 -3.62
N ASP A 71 -19.22 -5.11 -4.90
CA ASP A 71 -19.55 -6.04 -5.98
C ASP A 71 -18.59 -7.23 -6.03
N LEU A 72 -17.28 -6.98 -5.99
CA LEU A 72 -16.27 -8.03 -6.07
C LEU A 72 -16.21 -8.90 -4.80
N CYS A 73 -16.59 -8.38 -3.63
CA CYS A 73 -16.67 -9.16 -2.39
C CYS A 73 -17.64 -10.34 -2.49
N GLN A 74 -18.67 -10.26 -3.33
CA GLN A 74 -19.59 -11.37 -3.57
C GLN A 74 -18.88 -12.62 -4.10
N LEU A 75 -17.73 -12.46 -4.74
CA LEU A 75 -16.92 -13.58 -5.23
C LEU A 75 -16.12 -14.28 -4.11
N VAL A 76 -15.96 -13.67 -2.94
CA VAL A 76 -15.17 -14.25 -1.84
C VAL A 76 -16.00 -14.60 -0.60
N ILE A 77 -17.16 -13.99 -0.41
CA ILE A 77 -18.07 -14.36 0.68
C ILE A 77 -18.45 -15.84 0.54
N GLY A 78 -18.34 -16.59 1.65
CA GLY A 78 -18.59 -18.01 1.70
C GLY A 78 -17.37 -18.88 1.38
N SER A 79 -16.25 -18.33 0.87
CA SER A 79 -15.01 -19.07 0.62
C SER A 79 -14.22 -19.32 1.92
N ARG A 80 -13.35 -20.35 1.89
CA ARG A 80 -12.46 -20.66 3.01
C ARG A 80 -11.14 -19.91 2.86
N LEU A 81 -10.58 -19.48 3.98
CA LEU A 81 -9.23 -18.89 3.98
C LEU A 81 -8.18 -19.86 3.42
N GLN A 82 -8.34 -21.17 3.71
CA GLN A 82 -7.46 -22.23 3.22
C GLN A 82 -7.40 -22.29 1.67
N ASP A 83 -8.48 -21.95 0.96
CA ASP A 83 -8.49 -21.95 -0.50
C ASP A 83 -7.57 -20.84 -1.04
N PHE A 84 -7.53 -19.68 -0.38
CA PHE A 84 -6.60 -18.60 -0.69
C PHE A 84 -5.17 -18.98 -0.33
N VAL A 85 -4.94 -19.50 0.87
CA VAL A 85 -3.62 -19.94 1.35
C VAL A 85 -2.99 -20.96 0.40
N SER A 86 -3.79 -21.86 -0.16
CA SER A 86 -3.31 -22.89 -1.08
C SER A 86 -2.86 -22.34 -2.43
N SER A 87 -3.44 -21.22 -2.89
CA SER A 87 -3.07 -20.59 -4.17
C SER A 87 -3.62 -19.15 -4.29
N PRO A 88 -2.88 -18.16 -3.78
CA PRO A 88 -3.29 -16.74 -3.87
C PRO A 88 -3.53 -16.26 -5.30
N VAL A 89 -2.71 -16.72 -6.26
CA VAL A 89 -2.87 -16.37 -7.68
C VAL A 89 -4.20 -16.86 -8.28
N ARG A 90 -4.80 -17.93 -7.72
CA ARG A 90 -6.11 -18.41 -8.17
C ARG A 90 -7.20 -17.38 -7.85
N LEU A 91 -7.18 -16.78 -6.66
CA LEU A 91 -8.11 -15.71 -6.32
C LEU A 91 -7.87 -14.49 -7.20
N TYR A 92 -6.61 -14.07 -7.37
CA TYR A 92 -6.28 -12.97 -8.29
C TYR A 92 -6.90 -13.17 -9.66
N ARG A 93 -6.67 -14.34 -10.31
CA ARG A 93 -7.24 -14.66 -11.62
C ARG A 93 -8.76 -14.70 -11.60
N ARG A 94 -9.38 -15.25 -10.55
CA ARG A 94 -10.83 -15.28 -10.42
C ARG A 94 -11.44 -13.88 -10.41
N LEU A 95 -10.77 -12.91 -9.78
CA LEU A 95 -11.21 -11.52 -9.75
C LEU A 95 -11.03 -10.85 -11.11
N ILE A 96 -9.81 -10.89 -11.68
CA ILE A 96 -9.46 -10.10 -12.87
C ILE A 96 -9.89 -10.73 -14.20
N ASP A 97 -9.99 -12.05 -14.28
CA ASP A 97 -10.37 -12.78 -15.49
C ASP A 97 -11.87 -13.14 -15.50
N HIS A 98 -12.68 -12.60 -14.59
CA HIS A 98 -14.11 -12.84 -14.55
C HIS A 98 -14.75 -12.43 -15.87
N HIS A 99 -15.43 -13.38 -16.55
CA HIS A 99 -15.87 -13.24 -17.94
C HIS A 99 -16.79 -12.03 -18.20
N GLN A 100 -17.55 -11.57 -17.20
CA GLN A 100 -18.44 -10.42 -17.30
C GLN A 100 -17.81 -9.11 -16.79
N LEU A 101 -16.64 -9.14 -16.11
CA LEU A 101 -16.00 -7.98 -15.53
C LEU A 101 -14.65 -7.62 -16.17
N ARG A 102 -14.03 -8.58 -16.90
CA ARG A 102 -12.71 -8.38 -17.50
C ARG A 102 -12.63 -7.19 -18.48
N TRP A 103 -13.75 -6.75 -19.03
CA TRP A 103 -13.80 -5.58 -19.89
C TRP A 103 -13.51 -4.26 -19.19
N LEU A 104 -13.69 -4.22 -17.84
CA LEU A 104 -13.34 -3.05 -17.00
C LEU A 104 -11.83 -2.87 -16.83
N HIS A 105 -11.05 -3.86 -17.05
CA HIS A 105 -9.63 -4.16 -17.02
C HIS A 105 -8.76 -3.35 -16.06
N ASP A 106 -8.81 -2.00 -16.05
CA ASP A 106 -7.90 -1.11 -15.30
C ASP A 106 -8.64 -0.12 -14.38
N GLY A 107 -7.90 0.74 -13.69
CA GLY A 107 -8.44 1.79 -12.80
C GLY A 107 -9.18 1.23 -11.59
N VAL A 108 -10.40 1.71 -11.38
CA VAL A 108 -11.26 1.37 -10.24
C VAL A 108 -11.39 -0.14 -10.04
N PHE A 109 -11.57 -0.90 -11.10
CA PHE A 109 -11.71 -2.35 -11.02
C PHE A 109 -10.46 -3.04 -10.45
N ARG A 110 -9.26 -2.64 -10.88
CA ARG A 110 -8.00 -3.19 -10.35
C ARG A 110 -7.76 -2.77 -8.91
N MET A 111 -8.11 -1.55 -8.55
CA MET A 111 -8.01 -1.06 -7.17
C MET A 111 -8.93 -1.85 -6.25
N ALA A 112 -10.18 -2.11 -6.67
CA ALA A 112 -11.13 -2.93 -5.93
C ALA A 112 -10.68 -4.39 -5.78
N ALA A 113 -10.17 -5.01 -6.85
CA ALA A 113 -9.60 -6.36 -6.78
C ALA A 113 -8.39 -6.42 -5.85
N GLY A 114 -7.53 -5.40 -5.88
CA GLY A 114 -6.39 -5.24 -4.96
C GLY A 114 -6.80 -5.15 -3.50
N ALA A 115 -7.91 -4.44 -3.20
CA ALA A 115 -8.45 -4.36 -1.85
C ALA A 115 -8.80 -5.75 -1.30
N ILE A 116 -9.47 -6.58 -2.09
CA ILE A 116 -9.85 -7.94 -1.67
C ILE A 116 -8.62 -8.80 -1.42
N LEU A 117 -7.65 -8.78 -2.33
CA LEU A 117 -6.41 -9.52 -2.18
C LEU A 117 -5.64 -9.11 -0.92
N ASN A 118 -5.50 -7.80 -0.68
CA ASN A 118 -4.81 -7.28 0.49
C ASN A 118 -5.53 -7.68 1.79
N ALA A 119 -6.86 -7.63 1.84
CA ALA A 119 -7.63 -8.09 3.00
C ALA A 119 -7.46 -9.61 3.25
N MET A 120 -7.35 -10.42 2.20
CA MET A 120 -7.09 -11.86 2.32
C MET A 120 -5.68 -12.15 2.83
N TRP A 121 -4.67 -11.40 2.38
CA TRP A 121 -3.31 -11.49 2.90
C TRP A 121 -3.22 -11.06 4.36
N ASP A 122 -3.91 -9.98 4.75
CA ASP A 122 -4.00 -9.51 6.13
C ASP A 122 -4.67 -10.57 7.03
N LEU A 123 -5.76 -11.16 6.55
CA LEU A 123 -6.45 -12.23 7.26
C LEU A 123 -5.55 -13.46 7.47
N TRP A 124 -4.80 -13.87 6.44
CA TRP A 124 -3.85 -14.98 6.57
C TRP A 124 -2.74 -14.65 7.57
N ALA A 125 -2.15 -13.47 7.49
CA ALA A 125 -1.12 -13.02 8.42
C ALA A 125 -1.61 -13.05 9.87
N LYS A 126 -2.83 -12.57 10.13
CA LYS A 126 -3.47 -12.63 11.45
C LYS A 126 -3.75 -14.06 11.91
N ALA A 127 -4.19 -14.94 11.03
CA ALA A 127 -4.40 -16.35 11.35
C ALA A 127 -3.11 -17.09 11.74
N GLU A 128 -1.96 -16.67 11.23
CA GLU A 128 -0.63 -17.17 11.61
C GLU A 128 0.01 -16.39 12.77
N GLY A 129 -0.67 -15.36 13.31
CA GLY A 129 -0.16 -14.52 14.41
C GLY A 129 1.08 -13.70 14.01
N LYS A 130 1.22 -13.35 12.75
CA LYS A 130 2.39 -12.65 12.18
C LYS A 130 1.98 -11.35 11.49
N PRO A 131 2.83 -10.31 11.49
CA PRO A 131 2.65 -9.22 10.55
C PRO A 131 2.88 -9.72 9.12
N LEU A 132 2.21 -9.11 8.13
CA LEU A 132 2.25 -9.57 6.73
C LEU A 132 3.68 -9.68 6.17
N TRP A 133 4.55 -8.71 6.47
CA TRP A 133 5.94 -8.77 5.99
C TRP A 133 6.67 -10.02 6.48
N LYS A 134 6.42 -10.44 7.74
CA LYS A 134 7.03 -11.63 8.33
C LYS A 134 6.47 -12.90 7.70
N LEU A 135 5.15 -12.95 7.50
CA LEU A 135 4.51 -14.05 6.78
C LEU A 135 5.19 -14.24 5.40
N LEU A 136 5.30 -13.17 4.61
CA LEU A 136 5.88 -13.23 3.25
C LEU A 136 7.35 -13.67 3.25
N VAL A 137 8.15 -13.21 4.22
CA VAL A 137 9.57 -13.59 4.34
C VAL A 137 9.74 -15.06 4.73
N ASP A 138 8.79 -15.61 5.49
CA ASP A 138 8.82 -17.02 5.93
C ASP A 138 8.35 -18.01 4.85
N LEU A 139 7.70 -17.53 3.80
CA LEU A 139 7.26 -18.40 2.70
C LEU A 139 8.44 -18.92 1.88
N GLU A 140 8.29 -20.14 1.33
CA GLU A 140 9.28 -20.70 0.42
C GLU A 140 9.33 -19.91 -0.90
N PRO A 141 10.51 -19.71 -1.51
CA PRO A 141 10.68 -18.98 -2.77
C PRO A 141 9.77 -19.46 -3.88
N GLU A 142 9.57 -20.75 -3.99
CA GLU A 142 8.68 -21.38 -4.96
C GLU A 142 7.24 -20.95 -4.76
N PHE A 143 6.79 -20.93 -3.51
CA PHE A 143 5.42 -20.52 -3.18
C PHE A 143 5.21 -19.02 -3.44
N VAL A 144 6.18 -18.17 -3.09
CA VAL A 144 6.13 -16.72 -3.41
C VAL A 144 6.02 -16.51 -4.91
N ALA A 145 6.83 -17.24 -5.69
CA ALA A 145 6.76 -17.19 -7.16
C ALA A 145 5.41 -17.72 -7.69
N ASP A 146 4.79 -18.71 -7.03
CA ASP A 146 3.46 -19.22 -7.38
C ASP A 146 2.31 -18.23 -7.08
N CYS A 147 2.55 -17.23 -6.24
CA CYS A 147 1.59 -16.15 -5.98
C CYS A 147 1.50 -15.14 -7.12
N ILE A 148 2.46 -15.13 -8.04
CA ILE A 148 2.59 -14.12 -9.10
C ILE A 148 1.92 -14.62 -10.38
N ASP A 149 1.23 -13.73 -11.08
CA ASP A 149 0.73 -13.98 -12.43
C ASP A 149 1.79 -13.59 -13.46
N TRP A 150 2.48 -14.58 -13.99
CA TRP A 150 3.60 -14.44 -14.91
C TRP A 150 3.21 -14.08 -16.35
N ARG A 151 1.92 -14.01 -16.68
CA ARG A 151 1.45 -13.82 -18.06
C ARG A 151 1.96 -12.54 -18.73
N ASN A 152 2.23 -11.49 -17.94
CA ASN A 152 2.57 -10.16 -18.47
C ASN A 152 3.95 -9.66 -18.05
N ILE A 153 4.81 -10.49 -17.43
CA ILE A 153 6.13 -10.09 -16.95
C ILE A 153 7.25 -11.06 -17.30
N SER A 154 6.93 -12.18 -17.93
CA SER A 154 7.90 -13.26 -18.22
C SER A 154 8.97 -12.89 -19.25
N ASP A 155 8.79 -11.79 -19.98
CA ASP A 155 9.79 -11.19 -20.88
C ASP A 155 10.87 -10.41 -20.12
N ALA A 156 10.52 -9.86 -18.95
CA ALA A 156 11.45 -9.11 -18.10
C ALA A 156 12.08 -9.98 -16.99
N LEU A 157 11.31 -10.91 -16.42
CA LEU A 157 11.73 -11.82 -15.36
C LEU A 157 10.92 -13.11 -15.44
N THR A 158 11.61 -14.23 -15.61
CA THR A 158 10.97 -15.56 -15.59
C THR A 158 10.72 -16.05 -14.16
N LYS A 159 9.79 -16.98 -14.00
CA LYS A 159 9.51 -17.60 -12.70
C LYS A 159 10.76 -18.26 -12.09
N SER A 160 11.58 -18.94 -12.92
CA SER A 160 12.83 -19.58 -12.45
C SER A 160 13.82 -18.57 -11.92
N GLU A 161 14.06 -17.48 -12.66
CA GLU A 161 14.96 -16.40 -12.22
C GLU A 161 14.48 -15.75 -10.91
N ALA A 162 13.18 -15.55 -10.76
CA ALA A 162 12.60 -15.02 -9.52
C ALA A 162 12.86 -15.96 -8.33
N ILE A 163 12.68 -17.27 -8.51
CA ILE A 163 12.99 -18.28 -7.48
C ILE A 163 14.46 -18.22 -7.11
N ASP A 164 15.36 -18.17 -8.08
CA ASP A 164 16.80 -18.12 -7.84
C ASP A 164 17.23 -16.83 -7.12
N LEU A 165 16.62 -15.67 -7.48
CA LEU A 165 16.83 -14.41 -6.76
C LEU A 165 16.37 -14.51 -5.29
N LEU A 166 15.20 -15.07 -5.03
CA LEU A 166 14.69 -15.24 -3.68
C LEU A 166 15.59 -16.20 -2.87
N ARG A 167 16.00 -17.32 -3.46
CA ARG A 167 16.91 -18.30 -2.83
C ARG A 167 18.27 -17.68 -2.47
N SER A 168 18.85 -16.89 -3.37
CA SER A 168 20.16 -16.25 -3.16
C SER A 168 20.16 -15.30 -1.95
N ARG A 169 18.99 -14.77 -1.56
CA ARG A 169 18.83 -13.85 -0.42
C ARG A 169 18.48 -14.55 0.90
N ARG A 170 18.23 -15.85 0.89
CA ARG A 170 17.76 -16.57 2.10
C ARG A 170 18.76 -16.55 3.24
N SER A 171 20.05 -16.65 2.96
CA SER A 171 21.12 -16.63 3.98
C SER A 171 21.16 -15.32 4.79
N GLU A 172 20.65 -14.23 4.24
CA GLU A 172 20.64 -12.90 4.85
C GLU A 172 19.36 -12.61 5.67
N ILE A 173 18.35 -13.47 5.60
CA ILE A 173 17.01 -13.20 6.18
C ILE A 173 17.10 -12.81 7.66
N HIS A 174 17.76 -13.61 8.49
CA HIS A 174 17.83 -13.36 9.94
C HIS A 174 18.56 -12.06 10.28
N ASN A 175 19.61 -11.73 9.53
CA ASN A 175 20.33 -10.48 9.74
C ASN A 175 19.47 -9.26 9.35
N ARG A 176 18.81 -9.34 8.20
CA ARG A 176 17.92 -8.27 7.71
C ARG A 176 16.70 -8.09 8.60
N GLU A 177 16.09 -9.19 9.07
CA GLU A 177 14.99 -9.16 10.04
C GLU A 177 15.41 -8.45 11.33
N ARG A 178 16.56 -8.82 11.90
CA ARG A 178 17.09 -8.17 13.10
C ARG A 178 17.33 -6.67 12.87
N GLN A 179 17.88 -6.27 11.74
CA GLN A 179 18.08 -4.86 11.40
C GLN A 179 16.76 -4.10 11.27
N MET A 180 15.75 -4.71 10.63
CA MET A 180 14.41 -4.14 10.52
C MET A 180 13.73 -3.95 11.87
N LEU A 181 13.84 -4.93 12.77
CA LEU A 181 13.27 -4.84 14.12
C LEU A 181 13.96 -3.78 14.99
N LEU A 182 15.27 -3.60 14.82
CA LEU A 182 16.05 -2.63 15.61
C LEU A 182 15.93 -1.19 15.11
N ARG A 183 15.83 -0.99 13.80
CA ARG A 183 15.94 0.35 13.19
C ARG A 183 14.67 0.77 12.46
N GLY A 184 13.80 -0.16 12.10
CA GLY A 184 12.67 0.07 11.21
C GLY A 184 13.09 0.44 9.78
N PRO A 185 12.15 0.65 8.87
CA PRO A 185 12.41 1.30 7.59
C PRO A 185 12.71 2.78 7.83
N LYS A 186 13.65 3.36 7.07
CA LYS A 186 13.83 4.81 7.07
C LYS A 186 12.52 5.49 6.66
N ALA A 187 12.10 6.45 7.47
CA ALA A 187 10.94 7.29 7.19
C ALA A 187 11.39 8.69 6.73
N TYR A 188 10.64 9.27 5.82
CA TYR A 188 10.76 10.68 5.48
C TYR A 188 9.42 11.38 5.68
N CYS A 189 9.46 12.69 5.87
CA CYS A 189 8.26 13.51 5.96
C CYS A 189 8.14 14.47 4.78
N THR A 190 6.98 14.54 4.15
CA THR A 190 6.68 15.56 3.16
C THR A 190 6.29 16.85 3.88
N ALA A 191 7.28 17.72 4.13
CA ALA A 191 7.07 19.01 4.76
C ALA A 191 6.78 20.12 3.75
N GLY A 192 7.20 19.94 2.49
CA GLY A 192 7.09 20.95 1.45
C GLY A 192 5.94 20.75 0.48
N TRP A 193 4.70 20.68 0.94
CA TRP A 193 3.52 20.69 0.07
C TRP A 193 3.41 22.03 -0.68
N LEU A 194 2.90 22.04 -1.92
CA LEU A 194 2.89 23.25 -2.76
C LEU A 194 1.93 24.33 -2.24
N GLY A 195 0.88 23.96 -1.55
CA GLY A 195 -0.08 24.91 -0.98
C GLY A 195 0.36 25.58 0.32
N LEU A 196 1.42 25.07 0.97
CA LEU A 196 1.89 25.62 2.25
C LEU A 196 2.75 26.88 2.05
N SER A 197 2.59 27.85 2.94
CA SER A 197 3.47 29.00 3.06
C SER A 197 4.86 28.62 3.62
N ASP A 198 5.87 29.44 3.37
CA ASP A 198 7.22 29.24 3.90
C ASP A 198 7.21 29.12 5.43
N GLN A 199 6.38 29.90 6.12
CA GLN A 199 6.24 29.85 7.58
C GLN A 199 5.68 28.49 8.05
N GLN A 200 4.64 27.99 7.42
CA GLN A 200 4.05 26.65 7.76
C GLN A 200 5.04 25.52 7.51
N ILE A 201 5.85 25.64 6.44
CA ILE A 201 6.92 24.67 6.14
C ILE A 201 7.97 24.69 7.25
N LEU A 202 8.46 25.86 7.68
CA LEU A 202 9.45 25.98 8.75
C LEU A 202 8.94 25.40 10.06
N GLU A 203 7.73 25.76 10.48
CA GLU A 203 7.11 25.21 11.69
C GLU A 203 6.99 23.68 11.64
N THR A 204 6.60 23.15 10.47
CA THR A 204 6.49 21.71 10.25
C THR A 204 7.85 21.02 10.35
N ILE A 205 8.90 21.58 9.72
CA ILE A 205 10.26 21.03 9.77
C ILE A 205 10.78 21.04 11.22
N GLN A 206 10.67 22.16 11.92
CA GLN A 206 11.14 22.27 13.31
C GLN A 206 10.46 21.24 14.22
N ARG A 207 9.14 21.12 14.12
CA ARG A 207 8.38 20.12 14.89
C ARG A 207 8.84 18.69 14.61
N LEU A 208 9.07 18.35 13.33
CA LEU A 208 9.48 17.01 12.90
C LEU A 208 10.94 16.72 13.29
N GLN A 209 11.84 17.69 13.22
CA GLN A 209 13.23 17.53 13.69
C GLN A 209 13.29 17.27 15.21
N ILE A 210 12.44 17.93 16.00
CA ILE A 210 12.32 17.64 17.46
C ILE A 210 11.86 16.18 17.68
N GLN A 211 11.05 15.61 16.78
CA GLN A 211 10.61 14.22 16.82
C GLN A 211 11.68 13.23 16.29
N GLY A 212 12.84 13.72 15.84
CA GLY A 212 13.95 12.90 15.37
C GLY A 212 13.94 12.58 13.88
N PHE A 213 13.10 13.24 13.06
CA PHE A 213 13.14 13.08 11.61
C PHE A 213 14.34 13.83 11.01
N ASP A 214 15.09 13.14 10.15
CA ASP A 214 16.27 13.63 9.43
C ASP A 214 16.12 13.63 7.90
N SER A 215 14.95 13.24 7.41
CA SER A 215 14.68 13.03 6.00
C SER A 215 13.36 13.72 5.59
N PHE A 216 13.44 14.63 4.63
CA PHE A 216 12.34 15.49 4.22
C PHE A 216 12.12 15.42 2.71
N LYS A 217 10.86 15.59 2.29
CA LYS A 217 10.48 15.67 0.89
C LYS A 217 9.76 16.98 0.58
N LEU A 218 10.05 17.51 -0.61
CA LEU A 218 9.47 18.72 -1.17
C LEU A 218 8.75 18.39 -2.47
N LYS A 219 7.54 18.90 -2.65
CA LYS A 219 6.83 18.87 -3.94
C LYS A 219 7.34 19.97 -4.86
N VAL A 220 7.63 19.59 -6.11
CA VAL A 220 8.10 20.45 -7.20
C VAL A 220 7.23 20.23 -8.44
N GLY A 221 7.51 20.94 -9.55
CA GLY A 221 6.84 20.74 -10.84
C GLY A 221 5.87 21.86 -11.21
N ARG A 222 5.89 22.99 -10.47
CA ARG A 222 5.11 24.18 -10.83
C ARG A 222 5.77 24.94 -11.98
N ASP A 223 7.00 25.39 -11.77
CA ASP A 223 7.90 25.98 -12.77
C ASP A 223 9.33 25.97 -12.24
N LEU A 224 10.31 25.97 -13.14
CA LEU A 224 11.72 25.80 -12.77
C LEU A 224 12.23 26.85 -11.77
N GLN A 225 11.86 28.12 -11.95
CA GLN A 225 12.37 29.21 -11.09
C GLN A 225 11.78 29.13 -9.68
N HIS A 226 10.49 28.85 -9.60
CA HIS A 226 9.79 28.62 -8.34
C HIS A 226 10.36 27.37 -7.63
N ASP A 227 10.56 26.28 -8.35
CA ASP A 227 11.07 25.05 -7.78
C ASP A 227 12.50 25.19 -7.24
N LEU A 228 13.39 25.87 -7.98
CA LEU A 228 14.75 26.18 -7.53
C LEU A 228 14.77 27.06 -6.27
N LYS A 229 13.87 28.05 -6.19
CA LYS A 229 13.72 28.88 -4.99
C LYS A 229 13.28 28.03 -3.79
N ARG A 230 12.29 27.17 -3.97
CA ARG A 230 11.78 26.29 -2.90
C ARG A 230 12.82 25.26 -2.45
N ILE A 231 13.58 24.67 -3.37
CA ILE A 231 14.65 23.72 -3.04
C ILE A 231 15.72 24.40 -2.16
N ARG A 232 16.15 25.61 -2.52
CA ARG A 232 17.12 26.38 -1.71
C ARG A 232 16.56 26.69 -0.31
N PHE A 233 15.34 27.20 -0.25
CA PHE A 233 14.65 27.47 1.01
C PHE A 233 14.54 26.21 1.88
N MET A 234 14.12 25.08 1.31
CA MET A 234 14.02 23.81 2.05
C MET A 234 15.39 23.34 2.54
N ARG A 235 16.45 23.46 1.72
CA ARG A 235 17.81 23.09 2.12
C ARG A 235 18.30 23.94 3.30
N GLU A 236 18.07 25.26 3.26
CA GLU A 236 18.38 26.15 4.37
C GLU A 236 17.58 25.79 5.63
N ALA A 237 16.30 25.48 5.49
CA ALA A 237 15.42 25.14 6.61
C ALA A 237 15.76 23.80 7.28
N VAL A 238 16.09 22.75 6.52
CA VAL A 238 16.40 21.42 7.08
C VAL A 238 17.86 21.29 7.54
N GLY A 239 18.77 22.14 7.02
CA GLY A 239 20.21 22.06 7.27
C GLY A 239 20.93 21.00 6.45
N ASP A 240 22.27 21.03 6.43
CA ASP A 240 23.12 20.18 5.57
C ASP A 240 23.13 18.70 5.98
N GLN A 241 22.83 18.40 7.23
CA GLN A 241 22.86 17.03 7.77
C GLN A 241 21.60 16.23 7.45
N CYS A 242 20.50 16.90 7.05
CA CYS A 242 19.25 16.23 6.72
C CYS A 242 19.22 15.82 5.24
N GLN A 243 18.59 14.67 4.97
CA GLN A 243 18.30 14.23 3.60
C GLN A 243 17.14 15.05 3.03
N LEU A 244 17.32 15.64 1.84
CA LEU A 244 16.26 16.34 1.11
C LEU A 244 15.96 15.60 -0.20
N MET A 245 14.69 15.29 -0.41
CA MET A 245 14.15 14.64 -1.60
C MET A 245 13.18 15.58 -2.32
N VAL A 246 13.05 15.41 -3.61
CA VAL A 246 12.07 16.13 -4.47
C VAL A 246 11.12 15.12 -5.13
N ASP A 247 9.89 15.55 -5.38
CA ASP A 247 8.83 14.71 -5.97
C ASP A 247 7.82 15.60 -6.70
#